data_1ba120d42b111b9f04717f67bc1fbc13
#
_entry.id   1ba120d42b111b9f04717f67bc1fbc13
#
_cell.length_a   1.000
_cell.length_b   1.000
_cell.length_c   1.000
_cell.angle_alpha   90.00
_cell.angle_beta   90.00
_cell.angle_gamma   90.00
#
_symmetry.space_group_name_H-M   'P 1'
#
loop_
_entity.id
_entity.type
_entity.pdbx_description
1 polymer ?
#
loop_
_entity_poly.entity_id
_entity_poly.type
_entity_poly.pdbx_seq_one_letter_code
_entity_poly.pdbx_strand_id
1 'polypeptide(L)'
;TPFKGNMDIQQARDIILKYGKENVAAIILTVTNNSAGGQPVSMQNARDVRALCNEFGILFVIDGCRIAENSYFINHDEQDYKYKTYWEIAHEMLSLADAFVMSAKKDALVNMGGLLVLRDKQLAEKCTNLLIISEGFATYGGLTGRDMEAMAVGLQEVFDPDYLHYRIKSTEYLGRHLSDKGIPVVHPFGGHAIYIDAAQLYPHIPSHQFPGQALVCDLYVQGGIRCVEVGSVMFGKYDEKGNHIPAKNELGRLAIPLS
;
A
#
# COMPACT_ATOMS: atom_id res chain seq x y z
N THR A 1 -7.25 -13.07 -11.38
CA THR A 1 -6.57 -11.82 -11.74
C THR A 1 -5.27 -11.67 -10.95
N PRO A 2 -4.17 -11.19 -11.55
CA PRO A 2 -2.93 -10.89 -10.84
C PRO A 2 -3.08 -9.67 -9.91
N PHE A 3 -4.06 -8.80 -10.16
CA PHE A 3 -4.29 -7.55 -9.42
C PHE A 3 -5.19 -7.79 -8.20
N LYS A 4 -4.64 -8.39 -7.14
CA LYS A 4 -5.36 -8.67 -5.89
C LYS A 4 -5.52 -7.43 -4.99
N GLY A 5 -4.87 -6.33 -5.33
CA GLY A 5 -5.04 -5.03 -4.67
C GLY A 5 -6.27 -4.23 -5.14
N ASN A 6 -6.96 -4.69 -6.17
CA ASN A 6 -8.14 -4.02 -6.72
C ASN A 6 -9.23 -3.83 -5.66
N MET A 7 -9.83 -2.64 -5.67
CA MET A 7 -11.02 -2.35 -4.88
C MET A 7 -12.25 -3.03 -5.46
N ASP A 8 -13.08 -3.61 -4.62
CA ASP A 8 -14.39 -4.10 -4.98
C ASP A 8 -15.35 -2.90 -5.16
N ILE A 9 -15.64 -2.57 -6.42
CA ILE A 9 -16.44 -1.40 -6.77
C ILE A 9 -17.89 -1.53 -6.29
N GLN A 10 -18.45 -2.76 -6.33
CA GLN A 10 -19.83 -2.96 -5.87
C GLN A 10 -19.93 -2.81 -4.35
N GLN A 11 -18.98 -3.37 -3.61
CA GLN A 11 -18.93 -3.21 -2.17
C GLN A 11 -18.70 -1.74 -1.75
N ALA A 12 -17.86 -1.00 -2.49
CA ALA A 12 -17.66 0.43 -2.25
C ALA A 12 -18.94 1.22 -2.49
N ARG A 13 -19.67 0.90 -3.56
CA ARG A 13 -20.99 1.48 -3.88
C ARG A 13 -22.00 1.21 -2.77
N ASP A 14 -22.11 -0.02 -2.31
CA ASP A 14 -23.03 -0.42 -1.25
C ASP A 14 -22.76 0.33 0.06
N ILE A 15 -21.49 0.58 0.37
CA ILE A 15 -21.08 1.40 1.53
C ILE A 15 -21.55 2.84 1.36
N ILE A 16 -21.34 3.44 0.19
CA ILE A 16 -21.79 4.83 -0.08
C ILE A 16 -23.31 4.94 0.06
N LEU A 17 -24.04 3.98 -0.52
CA LEU A 17 -25.50 3.96 -0.44
C LEU A 17 -26.02 3.75 0.99
N LYS A 18 -25.31 2.93 1.78
CA LYS A 18 -25.68 2.63 3.17
C LYS A 18 -25.50 3.84 4.10
N TYR A 19 -24.42 4.59 3.94
CA TYR A 19 -24.06 5.68 4.85
C TYR A 19 -24.46 7.06 4.34
N GLY A 20 -24.83 7.19 3.06
CA GLY A 20 -25.06 8.46 2.38
C GLY A 20 -23.77 9.09 1.89
N LYS A 21 -23.77 9.61 0.66
CA LYS A 21 -22.60 10.21 0.03
C LYS A 21 -22.03 11.41 0.81
N GLU A 22 -22.87 12.12 1.53
CA GLU A 22 -22.52 13.28 2.37
C GLU A 22 -21.68 12.90 3.58
N ASN A 23 -21.69 11.63 3.97
CA ASN A 23 -20.91 11.08 5.06
C ASN A 23 -19.64 10.36 4.60
N VAL A 24 -19.37 10.34 3.28
CA VAL A 24 -18.16 9.75 2.67
C VAL A 24 -17.28 10.87 2.13
N ALA A 25 -16.26 11.24 2.86
CA ALA A 25 -15.39 12.37 2.49
C ALA A 25 -14.54 12.09 1.25
N ALA A 26 -14.04 10.87 1.11
CA ALA A 26 -13.16 10.45 0.01
C ALA A 26 -13.17 8.93 -0.17
N ILE A 27 -12.82 8.47 -1.37
CA ILE A 27 -12.40 7.09 -1.62
C ILE A 27 -10.88 7.11 -1.79
N ILE A 28 -10.17 6.29 -0.99
CA ILE A 28 -8.72 6.18 -1.03
C ILE A 28 -8.32 4.84 -1.63
N LEU A 29 -7.60 4.88 -2.75
CA LEU A 29 -7.04 3.70 -3.40
C LEU A 29 -5.54 3.63 -3.11
N THR A 30 -5.12 2.60 -2.37
CA THR A 30 -3.71 2.41 -2.00
C THR A 30 -2.99 1.53 -3.02
N VAL A 31 -1.89 2.02 -3.58
CA VAL A 31 -1.09 1.34 -4.61
C VAL A 31 0.41 1.34 -4.24
N THR A 32 1.05 0.15 -4.21
CA THR A 32 0.45 -1.19 -4.11
C THR A 32 -0.28 -1.35 -2.78
N ASN A 33 -1.31 -2.20 -2.72
CA ASN A 33 -2.11 -2.34 -1.51
C ASN A 33 -1.35 -3.15 -0.43
N ASN A 34 -0.79 -2.44 0.53
CA ASN A 34 0.02 -3.04 1.61
C ASN A 34 -0.80 -4.00 2.50
N SER A 35 -2.04 -3.66 2.81
CA SER A 35 -2.88 -4.49 3.69
C SER A 35 -3.37 -5.76 3.01
N ALA A 36 -3.41 -5.78 1.67
CA ALA A 36 -3.76 -6.96 0.88
C ALA A 36 -2.53 -7.81 0.49
N GLY A 37 -1.38 -7.63 1.12
CA GLY A 37 -0.17 -8.39 0.80
C GLY A 37 0.80 -7.71 -0.16
N GLY A 38 0.75 -6.39 -0.27
CA GLY A 38 1.57 -5.62 -1.22
C GLY A 38 1.12 -5.81 -2.67
N GLN A 39 -0.15 -6.14 -2.85
CA GLN A 39 -0.73 -6.51 -4.14
C GLN A 39 -0.96 -5.30 -5.04
N PRO A 40 -0.70 -5.44 -6.36
CA PRO A 40 -0.93 -4.37 -7.31
C PRO A 40 -2.41 -4.11 -7.60
N VAL A 41 -2.67 -2.89 -8.04
CA VAL A 41 -3.96 -2.40 -8.53
C VAL A 41 -3.86 -2.18 -10.04
N SER A 42 -4.84 -2.67 -10.80
CA SER A 42 -4.91 -2.50 -12.26
C SER A 42 -5.28 -1.06 -12.64
N MET A 43 -4.87 -0.64 -13.82
CA MET A 43 -5.29 0.66 -14.37
C MET A 43 -6.81 0.73 -14.56
N GLN A 44 -7.44 -0.38 -15.00
CA GLN A 44 -8.88 -0.43 -15.15
C GLN A 44 -9.60 -0.20 -13.81
N ASN A 45 -9.13 -0.80 -12.71
CA ASN A 45 -9.73 -0.59 -11.40
C ASN A 45 -9.61 0.88 -10.94
N ALA A 46 -8.48 1.53 -11.20
CA ALA A 46 -8.35 2.97 -10.92
C ALA A 46 -9.36 3.82 -11.72
N ARG A 47 -9.64 3.47 -12.98
CA ARG A 47 -10.68 4.11 -13.79
C ARG A 47 -12.08 3.84 -13.25
N ASP A 48 -12.35 2.62 -12.80
CA ASP A 48 -13.64 2.25 -12.22
C ASP A 48 -13.90 3.00 -10.91
N VAL A 49 -12.87 3.16 -10.06
CA VAL A 49 -12.93 4.01 -8.85
C VAL A 49 -13.19 5.47 -9.23
N ARG A 50 -12.52 6.00 -10.26
CA ARG A 50 -12.77 7.37 -10.75
C ARG A 50 -14.23 7.53 -11.19
N ALA A 51 -14.76 6.56 -11.95
CA ALA A 51 -16.14 6.58 -12.40
C ALA A 51 -17.14 6.59 -11.23
N LEU A 52 -16.90 5.73 -10.23
CA LEU A 52 -17.70 5.69 -9.00
C LEU A 52 -17.64 7.03 -8.24
N CYS A 53 -16.47 7.62 -8.09
CA CYS A 53 -16.30 8.91 -7.44
C CYS A 53 -17.04 10.03 -8.18
N ASN A 54 -17.02 10.03 -9.52
CA ASN A 54 -17.75 11.00 -10.35
C ASN A 54 -19.27 10.87 -10.18
N GLU A 55 -19.78 9.64 -10.12
CA GLU A 55 -21.21 9.38 -9.97
C GLU A 55 -21.79 9.96 -8.68
N PHE A 56 -21.04 9.85 -7.58
CA PHE A 56 -21.48 10.30 -6.27
C PHE A 56 -20.97 11.71 -5.88
N GLY A 57 -20.05 12.29 -6.65
CA GLY A 57 -19.40 13.56 -6.31
C GLY A 57 -18.47 13.46 -5.10
N ILE A 58 -17.77 12.34 -4.95
CA ILE A 58 -16.83 12.04 -3.85
C ILE A 58 -15.40 12.22 -4.35
N LEU A 59 -14.51 12.71 -3.48
CA LEU A 59 -13.09 12.86 -3.80
C LEU A 59 -12.43 11.50 -4.02
N PHE A 60 -11.65 11.40 -5.10
CA PHE A 60 -10.78 10.27 -5.37
C PHE A 60 -9.34 10.59 -4.94
N VAL A 61 -8.83 9.86 -3.97
CA VAL A 61 -7.46 10.00 -3.45
C VAL A 61 -6.66 8.75 -3.79
N ILE A 62 -5.46 8.91 -4.32
CA ILE A 62 -4.50 7.81 -4.46
C ILE A 62 -3.46 7.92 -3.34
N ASP A 63 -3.38 6.89 -2.49
CA ASP A 63 -2.21 6.63 -1.66
C ASP A 63 -1.19 5.88 -2.51
N GLY A 64 -0.26 6.64 -3.07
CA GLY A 64 0.73 6.15 -4.02
C GLY A 64 2.10 5.91 -3.40
N CYS A 65 2.14 5.50 -2.13
CA CYS A 65 3.40 5.19 -1.45
C CYS A 65 4.30 4.23 -2.22
N ARG A 66 3.72 3.40 -3.11
CA ARG A 66 4.45 2.44 -3.96
C ARG A 66 3.94 2.47 -5.40
N ILE A 67 3.78 3.67 -5.91
CA ILE A 67 3.27 3.90 -7.27
C ILE A 67 4.21 3.34 -8.35
N ALA A 68 5.52 3.38 -8.14
CA ALA A 68 6.50 2.86 -9.07
C ALA A 68 6.45 1.32 -9.11
N GLU A 69 6.37 0.65 -7.94
CA GLU A 69 6.16 -0.80 -7.89
C GLU A 69 4.85 -1.19 -8.60
N ASN A 70 3.78 -0.43 -8.39
CA ASN A 70 2.48 -0.68 -9.05
C ASN A 70 2.57 -0.53 -10.56
N SER A 71 3.30 0.47 -11.04
CA SER A 71 3.52 0.70 -12.48
C SER A 71 4.32 -0.42 -13.13
N TYR A 72 5.26 -1.02 -12.41
CA TYR A 72 5.98 -2.21 -12.86
C TYR A 72 5.01 -3.37 -13.13
N PHE A 73 4.09 -3.66 -12.21
CA PHE A 73 3.11 -4.73 -12.38
C PHE A 73 2.15 -4.45 -13.55
N ILE A 74 1.65 -3.22 -13.69
CA ILE A 74 0.80 -2.84 -14.81
C ILE A 74 1.53 -3.05 -16.14
N ASN A 75 2.78 -2.60 -16.25
CA ASN A 75 3.58 -2.80 -17.47
C ASN A 75 3.74 -4.29 -17.82
N HIS A 76 3.94 -5.16 -16.80
CA HIS A 76 4.17 -6.58 -17.01
C HIS A 76 2.90 -7.38 -17.30
N ASP A 77 1.78 -7.02 -16.66
CA ASP A 77 0.58 -7.85 -16.63
C ASP A 77 -0.55 -7.32 -17.52
N GLU A 78 -0.53 -6.03 -17.91
CA GLU A 78 -1.50 -5.44 -18.83
C GLU A 78 -0.90 -5.21 -20.21
N GLN A 79 -1.48 -5.84 -21.25
CA GLN A 79 -0.94 -5.82 -22.62
C GLN A 79 -0.80 -4.41 -23.21
N ASP A 80 -1.78 -3.55 -22.94
CA ASP A 80 -1.84 -2.18 -23.47
C ASP A 80 -0.75 -1.26 -22.90
N TYR A 81 -0.07 -1.71 -21.83
CA TYR A 81 0.94 -0.93 -21.11
C TYR A 81 2.38 -1.39 -21.34
N LYS A 82 2.61 -2.47 -22.07
CA LYS A 82 3.96 -3.05 -22.28
C LYS A 82 4.97 -2.12 -22.96
N TYR A 83 4.49 -1.14 -23.72
CA TYR A 83 5.33 -0.19 -24.45
C TYR A 83 5.48 1.16 -23.74
N LYS A 84 4.80 1.35 -22.61
CA LYS A 84 4.89 2.57 -21.81
C LYS A 84 5.99 2.44 -20.76
N THR A 85 6.65 3.54 -20.48
CA THR A 85 7.56 3.63 -19.33
C THR A 85 6.77 3.56 -18.01
N TYR A 86 7.43 3.15 -16.94
CA TYR A 86 6.79 3.12 -15.61
C TYR A 86 6.31 4.50 -15.15
N TRP A 87 7.07 5.55 -15.54
CA TRP A 87 6.67 6.95 -15.30
C TRP A 87 5.37 7.31 -16.01
N GLU A 88 5.22 7.00 -17.29
CA GLU A 88 3.99 7.25 -18.06
C GLU A 88 2.79 6.54 -17.47
N ILE A 89 2.98 5.30 -16.99
CA ILE A 89 1.93 4.53 -16.31
C ILE A 89 1.53 5.19 -14.98
N ALA A 90 2.52 5.57 -14.16
CA ALA A 90 2.27 6.29 -12.91
C ALA A 90 1.54 7.61 -13.16
N HIS A 91 2.00 8.39 -14.12
CA HIS A 91 1.39 9.67 -14.49
C HIS A 91 -0.06 9.51 -14.94
N GLU A 92 -0.36 8.49 -15.76
CA GLU A 92 -1.73 8.18 -16.19
C GLU A 92 -2.62 7.83 -14.98
N MET A 93 -2.15 6.95 -14.09
CA MET A 93 -2.91 6.57 -12.89
C MET A 93 -3.17 7.77 -11.97
N LEU A 94 -2.16 8.58 -11.70
CA LEU A 94 -2.28 9.77 -10.86
C LEU A 94 -3.17 10.83 -11.49
N SER A 95 -3.25 10.88 -12.84
CA SER A 95 -4.12 11.81 -13.54
C SER A 95 -5.61 11.56 -13.29
N LEU A 96 -5.99 10.37 -12.86
CA LEU A 96 -7.36 10.02 -12.50
C LEU A 96 -7.81 10.57 -11.15
N ALA A 97 -6.88 10.90 -10.25
CA ALA A 97 -7.18 11.30 -8.88
C ALA A 97 -7.36 12.81 -8.70
N ASP A 98 -8.17 13.19 -7.71
CA ASP A 98 -8.30 14.58 -7.25
C ASP A 98 -7.17 14.96 -6.30
N ALA A 99 -6.64 13.96 -5.59
CA ALA A 99 -5.54 14.12 -4.65
C ALA A 99 -4.60 12.90 -4.69
N PHE A 100 -3.35 13.16 -4.36
CA PHE A 100 -2.31 12.14 -4.21
C PHE A 100 -1.60 12.33 -2.88
N VAL A 101 -1.42 11.26 -2.12
CA VAL A 101 -0.65 11.26 -0.88
C VAL A 101 0.40 10.17 -0.93
N MET A 102 1.58 10.48 -0.38
CA MET A 102 2.71 9.57 -0.37
C MET A 102 3.51 9.72 0.92
N SER A 103 3.87 8.60 1.53
CA SER A 103 4.98 8.57 2.49
C SER A 103 6.28 8.45 1.70
N ALA A 104 7.10 9.49 1.74
CA ALA A 104 8.30 9.60 0.91
C ALA A 104 9.40 8.59 1.25
N LYS A 105 9.38 8.01 2.46
CA LYS A 105 10.30 6.94 2.88
C LYS A 105 10.10 5.59 2.16
N LYS A 106 9.33 5.56 1.09
CA LYS A 106 9.09 4.41 0.22
C LYS A 106 9.61 4.75 -1.18
N ASP A 107 8.72 4.95 -2.16
CA ASP A 107 9.14 5.21 -3.55
C ASP A 107 9.87 6.53 -3.77
N ALA A 108 9.84 7.49 -2.86
CA ALA A 108 10.72 8.67 -2.98
C ALA A 108 12.16 8.43 -2.45
N LEU A 109 12.49 7.21 -2.01
CA LEU A 109 13.83 6.74 -1.63
C LEU A 109 14.54 7.59 -0.57
N VAL A 110 13.79 8.22 0.35
CA VAL A 110 14.33 9.06 1.43
C VAL A 110 14.01 8.49 2.82
N ASN A 111 14.72 9.00 3.83
CA ASN A 111 14.54 8.54 5.20
C ASN A 111 13.24 9.01 5.86
N MET A 112 12.74 10.18 5.48
CA MET A 112 11.57 10.80 6.07
C MET A 112 10.84 11.71 5.07
N GLY A 113 9.69 12.18 5.48
CA GLY A 113 8.87 13.11 4.72
C GLY A 113 7.65 12.47 4.10
N GLY A 114 6.85 13.31 3.52
CA GLY A 114 5.63 12.96 2.80
C GLY A 114 5.30 14.01 1.77
N LEU A 115 4.41 13.67 0.88
CA LEU A 115 3.94 14.53 -0.19
C LEU A 115 2.41 14.46 -0.25
N LEU A 116 1.78 15.63 -0.30
CA LEU A 116 0.35 15.79 -0.59
C LEU A 116 0.21 16.69 -1.82
N VAL A 117 -0.43 16.18 -2.86
CA VAL A 117 -0.74 16.91 -4.09
C VAL A 117 -2.26 17.00 -4.25
N LEU A 118 -2.77 18.16 -4.56
CA LEU A 118 -4.20 18.44 -4.67
C LEU A 118 -4.49 19.20 -5.97
N ARG A 119 -5.58 18.83 -6.64
CA ARG A 119 -6.04 19.57 -7.83
C ARG A 119 -6.86 20.79 -7.46
N ASP A 120 -7.70 20.65 -6.43
CA ASP A 120 -8.55 21.73 -5.96
C ASP A 120 -7.73 22.77 -5.18
N LYS A 121 -7.73 24.00 -5.67
CA LYS A 121 -6.96 25.10 -5.08
C LYS A 121 -7.44 25.50 -3.69
N GLN A 122 -8.76 25.49 -3.45
CA GLN A 122 -9.32 25.89 -2.15
C GLN A 122 -9.00 24.82 -1.09
N LEU A 123 -9.09 23.55 -1.47
CA LEU A 123 -8.68 22.45 -0.60
C LEU A 123 -7.17 22.51 -0.31
N ALA A 124 -6.34 22.83 -1.32
CA ALA A 124 -4.91 23.00 -1.15
C ALA A 124 -4.57 24.13 -0.16
N GLU A 125 -5.25 25.27 -0.25
CA GLU A 125 -5.09 26.38 0.70
C GLU A 125 -5.46 25.99 2.14
N LYS A 126 -6.56 25.24 2.33
CA LYS A 126 -6.95 24.72 3.64
C LYS A 126 -5.91 23.75 4.22
N CYS A 127 -5.41 22.84 3.38
CA CYS A 127 -4.36 21.88 3.79
C CYS A 127 -3.05 22.60 4.12
N THR A 128 -2.68 23.65 3.37
CA THR A 128 -1.51 24.48 3.66
C THR A 128 -1.62 25.16 5.03
N ASN A 129 -2.78 25.70 5.36
CA ASN A 129 -2.99 26.32 6.66
C ASN A 129 -2.87 25.30 7.82
N LEU A 130 -3.38 24.07 7.63
CA LEU A 130 -3.20 22.99 8.60
C LEU A 130 -1.73 22.54 8.70
N LEU A 131 -1.02 22.47 7.57
CA LEU A 131 0.40 22.12 7.54
C LEU A 131 1.25 23.09 8.37
N ILE A 132 0.96 24.40 8.29
CA ILE A 132 1.68 25.42 9.08
C ILE A 132 1.56 25.16 10.57
N ILE A 133 0.41 24.68 11.02
CA ILE A 133 0.14 24.44 12.46
C ILE A 133 0.77 23.10 12.92
N SER A 134 0.74 22.07 12.05
CA SER A 134 1.10 20.71 12.44
C SER A 134 2.56 20.35 12.15
N GLU A 135 3.15 20.87 11.06
CA GLU A 135 4.45 20.44 10.55
C GLU A 135 5.43 21.60 10.35
N GLY A 136 5.02 22.63 9.59
CA GLY A 136 5.86 23.80 9.27
C GLY A 136 5.32 24.59 8.09
N PHE A 137 6.04 25.65 7.71
CA PHE A 137 5.64 26.50 6.58
C PHE A 137 5.63 25.72 5.27
N ALA A 138 4.76 26.10 4.35
CA ALA A 138 4.55 25.47 3.05
C ALA A 138 5.84 25.41 2.17
N THR A 139 6.82 26.25 2.44
CA THR A 139 8.10 26.28 1.73
C THR A 139 9.00 25.08 2.02
N TYR A 140 8.84 24.44 3.18
CA TYR A 140 9.65 23.29 3.58
C TYR A 140 8.86 22.17 4.30
N GLY A 141 7.63 22.43 4.74
CA GLY A 141 6.76 21.41 5.39
C GLY A 141 7.38 20.72 6.61
N GLY A 142 8.25 21.41 7.35
CA GLY A 142 9.01 20.82 8.47
C GLY A 142 10.26 20.02 8.05
N LEU A 143 10.55 19.92 6.74
CA LEU A 143 11.71 19.17 6.23
C LEU A 143 12.94 20.07 6.06
N THR A 144 14.14 19.48 6.15
CA THR A 144 15.37 20.18 5.80
C THR A 144 15.53 20.27 4.27
N GLY A 145 16.30 21.27 3.78
CA GLY A 145 16.54 21.43 2.35
C GLY A 145 17.17 20.19 1.70
N ARG A 146 18.08 19.51 2.39
CA ARG A 146 18.70 18.28 1.90
C ARG A 146 17.71 17.12 1.78
N ASP A 147 16.72 17.04 2.66
CA ASP A 147 15.68 15.98 2.57
C ASP A 147 14.73 16.23 1.40
N MET A 148 14.40 17.50 1.15
CA MET A 148 13.59 17.89 0.00
C MET A 148 14.31 17.64 -1.32
N GLU A 149 15.60 17.97 -1.41
CA GLU A 149 16.43 17.72 -2.59
C GLU A 149 16.60 16.21 -2.84
N ALA A 150 16.88 15.43 -1.80
CA ALA A 150 16.93 13.98 -1.88
C ALA A 150 15.60 13.39 -2.37
N MET A 151 14.46 13.91 -1.89
CA MET A 151 13.13 13.49 -2.34
C MET A 151 12.93 13.80 -3.83
N ALA A 152 13.34 14.96 -4.30
CA ALA A 152 13.22 15.34 -5.70
C ALA A 152 14.02 14.41 -6.62
N VAL A 153 15.21 14.01 -6.21
CA VAL A 153 16.04 13.02 -6.92
C VAL A 153 15.41 11.62 -6.85
N GLY A 154 15.04 11.17 -5.65
CA GLY A 154 14.47 9.84 -5.43
C GLY A 154 13.16 9.59 -6.22
N LEU A 155 12.31 10.61 -6.35
CA LEU A 155 11.09 10.55 -7.16
C LEU A 155 11.36 10.33 -8.67
N GLN A 156 12.57 10.64 -9.14
CA GLN A 156 12.99 10.34 -10.51
C GLN A 156 13.64 8.97 -10.62
N GLU A 157 14.57 8.67 -9.70
CA GLU A 157 15.35 7.43 -9.69
C GLU A 157 14.49 6.18 -9.46
N VAL A 158 13.41 6.30 -8.70
CA VAL A 158 12.52 5.15 -8.40
C VAL A 158 11.90 4.50 -9.64
N PHE A 159 11.81 5.23 -10.76
CA PHE A 159 11.29 4.71 -12.02
C PHE A 159 12.36 4.07 -12.91
N ASP A 160 13.60 3.96 -12.43
CA ASP A 160 14.65 3.23 -13.14
C ASP A 160 14.25 1.75 -13.33
N PRO A 161 14.30 1.23 -14.58
CA PRO A 161 13.86 -0.13 -14.89
C PRO A 161 14.67 -1.21 -14.16
N ASP A 162 15.99 -1.02 -14.03
CA ASP A 162 16.86 -1.99 -13.38
C ASP A 162 16.61 -2.04 -11.87
N TYR A 163 16.42 -0.87 -11.27
CA TYR A 163 16.02 -0.76 -9.86
C TYR A 163 14.70 -1.49 -9.59
N LEU A 164 13.65 -1.19 -10.35
CA LEU A 164 12.34 -1.81 -10.16
C LEU A 164 12.37 -3.32 -10.44
N HIS A 165 13.10 -3.74 -11.45
CA HIS A 165 13.31 -5.16 -11.71
C HIS A 165 13.98 -5.86 -10.53
N TYR A 166 15.09 -5.33 -10.04
CA TYR A 166 15.78 -5.85 -8.86
C TYR A 166 14.86 -5.90 -7.64
N ARG A 167 14.13 -4.82 -7.38
CA ARG A 167 13.20 -4.68 -6.26
C ARG A 167 12.13 -5.78 -6.26
N ILE A 168 11.43 -5.95 -7.36
CA ILE A 168 10.35 -6.93 -7.49
C ILE A 168 10.90 -8.36 -7.48
N LYS A 169 12.01 -8.61 -8.23
CA LYS A 169 12.62 -9.94 -8.31
C LYS A 169 13.23 -10.40 -6.98
N SER A 170 13.76 -9.50 -6.17
CA SER A 170 14.24 -9.82 -4.82
C SER A 170 13.11 -10.31 -3.92
N THR A 171 11.94 -9.68 -3.99
CA THR A 171 10.75 -10.12 -3.25
C THR A 171 10.26 -11.46 -3.76
N GLU A 172 10.15 -11.63 -5.08
CA GLU A 172 9.74 -12.88 -5.70
C GLU A 172 10.70 -14.04 -5.35
N TYR A 173 12.00 -13.78 -5.36
CA TYR A 173 13.03 -14.78 -5.01
C TYR A 173 12.81 -15.32 -3.59
N LEU A 174 12.65 -14.44 -2.60
CA LEU A 174 12.39 -14.86 -1.22
C LEU A 174 11.08 -15.65 -1.13
N GLY A 175 10.01 -15.15 -1.77
CA GLY A 175 8.71 -15.81 -1.76
C GLY A 175 8.75 -17.21 -2.34
N ARG A 176 9.40 -17.41 -3.49
CA ARG A 176 9.60 -18.72 -4.14
C ARG A 176 10.42 -19.64 -3.22
N HIS A 177 11.52 -19.14 -2.68
CA HIS A 177 12.40 -19.94 -1.84
C HIS A 177 11.71 -20.47 -0.57
N LEU A 178 10.83 -19.66 0.05
CA LEU A 178 10.00 -20.10 1.17
C LEU A 178 8.94 -21.11 0.72
N SER A 179 8.24 -20.82 -0.36
CA SER A 179 7.20 -21.69 -0.92
C SER A 179 7.76 -23.07 -1.30
N ASP A 180 8.92 -23.13 -1.95
CA ASP A 180 9.59 -24.38 -2.37
C ASP A 180 10.00 -25.25 -1.15
N LYS A 181 10.16 -24.62 0.02
CA LYS A 181 10.42 -25.32 1.28
C LYS A 181 9.14 -25.70 2.05
N GLY A 182 7.98 -25.50 1.44
CA GLY A 182 6.68 -25.82 2.04
C GLY A 182 6.18 -24.82 3.08
N ILE A 183 6.79 -23.63 3.16
CA ILE A 183 6.28 -22.55 4.03
C ILE A 183 5.04 -21.95 3.36
N PRO A 184 3.89 -21.89 4.06
CA PRO A 184 2.68 -21.30 3.49
C PRO A 184 2.81 -19.78 3.37
N VAL A 185 2.83 -19.28 2.14
CA VAL A 185 2.94 -17.86 1.82
C VAL A 185 1.76 -17.40 0.96
N VAL A 186 1.42 -16.12 1.07
CA VAL A 186 0.34 -15.54 0.27
C VAL A 186 0.77 -15.39 -1.20
N HIS A 187 -0.08 -15.84 -2.11
CA HIS A 187 0.10 -15.74 -3.56
C HIS A 187 -0.99 -14.88 -4.23
N PRO A 188 -0.64 -14.22 -5.36
CA PRO A 188 0.69 -14.00 -5.91
C PRO A 188 1.56 -13.16 -4.97
N PHE A 189 2.88 -13.13 -5.19
CA PHE A 189 3.77 -12.30 -4.39
C PHE A 189 3.55 -10.82 -4.70
N GLY A 190 3.57 -9.99 -3.65
CA GLY A 190 3.52 -8.54 -3.81
C GLY A 190 4.87 -7.91 -4.14
N GLY A 191 4.91 -6.58 -4.24
CA GLY A 191 6.11 -5.85 -4.67
C GLY A 191 7.19 -5.68 -3.60
N HIS A 192 6.83 -5.70 -2.31
CA HIS A 192 7.75 -5.23 -1.25
C HIS A 192 7.85 -6.12 -0.02
N ALA A 193 7.04 -7.15 0.05
CA ALA A 193 7.01 -8.03 1.22
C ALA A 193 6.45 -9.41 0.88
N ILE A 194 6.88 -10.39 1.67
CA ILE A 194 6.29 -11.72 1.68
C ILE A 194 5.44 -11.86 2.94
N TYR A 195 4.28 -12.46 2.79
CA TYR A 195 3.33 -12.70 3.87
C TYR A 195 3.22 -14.20 4.12
N ILE A 196 3.67 -14.64 5.29
CA ILE A 196 3.59 -16.04 5.74
C ILE A 196 2.24 -16.22 6.42
N ASP A 197 1.50 -17.27 6.06
CA ASP A 197 0.26 -17.67 6.73
C ASP A 197 0.60 -18.42 8.01
N ALA A 198 0.58 -17.70 9.11
CA ALA A 198 0.91 -18.25 10.42
C ALA A 198 -0.14 -19.24 10.94
N ALA A 199 -1.40 -19.09 10.54
CA ALA A 199 -2.45 -20.05 10.93
C ALA A 199 -2.22 -21.41 10.26
N GLN A 200 -1.75 -21.42 9.01
CA GLN A 200 -1.37 -22.67 8.34
C GLN A 200 -0.04 -23.23 8.83
N LEU A 201 0.92 -22.37 9.17
CA LEU A 201 2.24 -22.78 9.67
C LEU A 201 2.17 -23.34 11.09
N TYR A 202 1.32 -22.78 11.94
CA TYR A 202 1.11 -23.16 13.34
C TYR A 202 -0.34 -23.61 13.60
N PRO A 203 -0.78 -24.74 13.00
CA PRO A 203 -2.17 -25.17 13.12
C PRO A 203 -2.58 -25.56 14.55
N HIS A 204 -1.62 -25.73 15.44
CA HIS A 204 -1.83 -26.00 16.87
C HIS A 204 -2.09 -24.73 17.71
N ILE A 205 -1.87 -23.54 17.14
CA ILE A 205 -2.14 -22.26 17.80
C ILE A 205 -3.45 -21.69 17.25
N PRO A 206 -4.55 -21.69 18.01
CA PRO A 206 -5.81 -21.13 17.53
C PRO A 206 -5.75 -19.60 17.43
N SER A 207 -6.55 -18.99 16.55
CA SER A 207 -6.48 -17.55 16.24
C SER A 207 -6.62 -16.63 17.46
N HIS A 208 -7.37 -17.05 18.50
CA HIS A 208 -7.46 -16.28 19.74
C HIS A 208 -6.20 -16.30 20.61
N GLN A 209 -5.20 -17.09 20.24
CA GLN A 209 -3.86 -17.13 20.83
C GLN A 209 -2.79 -16.51 19.91
N PHE A 210 -3.22 -15.76 18.90
CA PHE A 210 -2.38 -14.90 18.06
C PHE A 210 -1.22 -15.62 17.36
N PRO A 211 -1.47 -16.61 16.47
CA PRO A 211 -0.40 -17.34 15.78
C PRO A 211 0.50 -16.43 14.92
N GLY A 212 -0.05 -15.33 14.37
CA GLY A 212 0.74 -14.31 13.67
C GLY A 212 1.78 -13.65 14.57
N GLN A 213 1.42 -13.33 15.80
CA GLN A 213 2.35 -12.77 16.78
C GLN A 213 3.37 -13.82 17.26
N ALA A 214 2.95 -15.06 17.46
CA ALA A 214 3.87 -16.15 17.81
C ALA A 214 4.97 -16.31 16.75
N LEU A 215 4.60 -16.33 15.46
CA LEU A 215 5.54 -16.39 14.35
C LEU A 215 6.53 -15.21 14.37
N VAL A 216 6.05 -13.98 14.60
CA VAL A 216 6.90 -12.79 14.66
C VAL A 216 7.92 -12.88 15.80
N CYS A 217 7.50 -13.36 16.96
CA CYS A 217 8.38 -13.57 18.11
C CYS A 217 9.42 -14.66 17.85
N ASP A 218 9.03 -15.79 17.27
CA ASP A 218 9.95 -16.89 16.95
C ASP A 218 11.02 -16.48 15.94
N LEU A 219 10.62 -15.80 14.87
CA LEU A 219 11.56 -15.29 13.87
C LEU A 219 12.57 -14.29 14.49
N TYR A 220 12.11 -13.47 15.43
CA TYR A 220 12.98 -12.52 16.10
C TYR A 220 13.97 -13.21 17.05
N VAL A 221 13.46 -14.11 17.91
CA VAL A 221 14.29 -14.75 18.95
C VAL A 221 15.27 -15.74 18.34
N GLN A 222 14.84 -16.54 17.37
CA GLN A 222 15.67 -17.63 16.82
C GLN A 222 16.50 -17.19 15.60
N GLY A 223 15.97 -16.25 14.80
CA GLY A 223 16.61 -15.82 13.55
C GLY A 223 17.15 -14.39 13.54
N GLY A 224 16.90 -13.59 14.56
CA GLY A 224 17.19 -12.15 14.53
C GLY A 224 16.39 -11.40 13.44
N ILE A 225 15.32 -12.00 12.95
CA ILE A 225 14.54 -11.47 11.82
C ILE A 225 13.38 -10.62 12.35
N ARG A 226 13.43 -9.32 12.11
CA ARG A 226 12.35 -8.42 12.45
C ARG A 226 11.26 -8.44 11.37
N CYS A 227 10.05 -8.78 11.77
CA CYS A 227 8.86 -8.77 10.91
C CYS A 227 7.68 -8.13 11.63
N VAL A 228 6.52 -8.07 10.97
CA VAL A 228 5.31 -7.42 11.50
C VAL A 228 4.16 -8.40 11.43
N GLU A 229 3.42 -8.52 12.54
CA GLU A 229 2.15 -9.22 12.57
C GLU A 229 1.10 -8.46 11.75
N VAL A 230 0.31 -9.18 10.97
CA VAL A 230 -0.83 -8.69 10.18
C VAL A 230 -1.98 -9.68 10.40
N GLY A 231 -2.55 -9.64 11.57
CA GLY A 231 -3.55 -10.59 12.04
C GLY A 231 -4.36 -10.04 13.21
N SER A 232 -4.65 -10.87 14.19
CA SER A 232 -5.57 -10.55 15.28
C SER A 232 -5.06 -9.51 16.27
N VAL A 233 -3.75 -9.30 16.40
CA VAL A 233 -3.22 -8.19 17.21
C VAL A 233 -3.54 -6.85 16.54
N MET A 234 -3.38 -6.78 15.21
CA MET A 234 -3.60 -5.52 14.47
C MET A 234 -5.07 -5.29 14.10
N PHE A 235 -5.82 -6.32 13.73
CA PHE A 235 -7.16 -6.24 13.14
C PHE A 235 -8.25 -6.98 13.91
N GLY A 236 -7.91 -7.67 14.99
CA GLY A 236 -8.88 -8.27 15.89
C GLY A 236 -9.77 -7.20 16.55
N LYS A 237 -10.95 -7.59 16.95
CA LYS A 237 -11.95 -6.72 17.58
C LYS A 237 -12.45 -7.35 18.87
N TYR A 238 -13.17 -6.57 19.67
CA TYR A 238 -13.90 -7.08 20.81
C TYR A 238 -15.38 -6.89 20.58
N ASP A 239 -16.19 -7.88 20.96
CA ASP A 239 -17.64 -7.75 20.99
C ASP A 239 -18.11 -6.88 22.17
N GLU A 240 -19.42 -6.62 22.25
CA GLU A 240 -20.03 -5.85 23.34
C GLU A 240 -19.86 -6.50 24.74
N LYS A 241 -19.54 -7.78 24.78
CA LYS A 241 -19.30 -8.56 26.00
C LYS A 241 -17.81 -8.65 26.37
N GLY A 242 -16.93 -8.05 25.56
CA GLY A 242 -15.49 -8.10 25.76
C GLY A 242 -14.81 -9.38 25.25
N ASN A 243 -15.50 -10.22 24.47
CA ASN A 243 -14.88 -11.38 23.86
C ASN A 243 -14.09 -10.97 22.63
N HIS A 244 -12.89 -11.51 22.49
CA HIS A 244 -12.04 -11.26 21.32
C HIS A 244 -12.60 -11.93 20.07
N ILE A 245 -12.77 -11.16 18.99
CA ILE A 245 -13.11 -11.61 17.66
C ILE A 245 -11.83 -11.57 16.82
N PRO A 246 -11.23 -12.73 16.46
CA PRO A 246 -10.00 -12.77 15.69
C PRO A 246 -10.15 -12.13 14.31
N ALA A 247 -9.03 -11.68 13.73
CA ALA A 247 -8.98 -11.28 12.34
C ALA A 247 -9.22 -12.48 11.41
N LYS A 248 -9.62 -12.19 10.17
CA LYS A 248 -9.84 -13.21 9.14
C LYS A 248 -8.57 -13.99 8.78
N ASN A 249 -7.43 -13.32 8.82
CA ASN A 249 -6.12 -13.87 8.47
C ASN A 249 -5.15 -13.65 9.62
N GLU A 250 -4.21 -14.58 9.78
CA GLU A 250 -3.11 -14.51 10.73
C GLU A 250 -1.80 -14.58 9.98
N LEU A 251 -1.21 -13.41 9.68
CA LEU A 251 -0.05 -13.33 8.80
C LEU A 251 1.16 -12.73 9.53
N GLY A 252 2.35 -13.20 9.14
CA GLY A 252 3.62 -12.55 9.42
C GLY A 252 4.18 -11.89 8.17
N ARG A 253 4.43 -10.56 8.19
CA ARG A 253 4.96 -9.80 7.06
C ARG A 253 6.46 -9.64 7.14
N LEU A 254 7.19 -10.20 6.18
CA LEU A 254 8.60 -9.97 5.93
C LEU A 254 8.76 -8.88 4.88
N ALA A 255 9.09 -7.67 5.30
CA ALA A 255 9.35 -6.55 4.38
C ALA A 255 10.79 -6.63 3.86
N ILE A 256 10.95 -6.49 2.54
CA ILE A 256 12.26 -6.44 1.90
C ILE A 256 12.75 -4.99 1.91
N PRO A 257 13.96 -4.70 2.36
CA PRO A 257 14.53 -3.35 2.29
C PRO A 257 14.59 -2.81 0.86
N LEU A 258 14.62 -1.49 0.72
CA LEU A 258 14.75 -0.83 -0.59
C LEU A 258 16.19 -0.91 -1.12
N SER A 259 17.16 -1.04 -0.22
CA SER A 259 18.60 -1.15 -0.52
C SER A 259 19.24 -2.21 0.36
#